data_0d0c5e518a857a441a52d976da41f1fb
#
_entry.id   0d0c5e518a857a441a52d976da41f1fb
#
_cell.length_a   1.000
_cell.length_b   1.000
_cell.length_c   1.000
_cell.angle_alpha   90.00
_cell.angle_beta   90.00
_cell.angle_gamma   90.00
#
_symmetry.space_group_name_H-M   'P 1'
#
loop_
_entity.id
_entity.type
_entity.pdbx_description
1 polymer ?
#
loop_
_entity_poly.entity_id
_entity_poly.type
_entity_poly.pdbx_seq_one_letter_code
_entity_poly.pdbx_strand_id
1 'polypeptide(L)'
;MISNLEKKIVFTYLKSRKRDGFLNIISIFSFVGISLGVAVLIIVMSVMNGFRNELISKIVGFSSHATIQSHNQPIDLTKLKNSQFIDNIKLNIFSNNGEAIIISNENTKGIHVRGYLENDFENLELTNSENFQGSKFLLRDNISIGKELSYLLDVKIGDKITIMSPVGIETIIGNLPSQKSFTISSIYNTGIIDFDTNVIFINLNDLEGLLQLSNNNRHVEVYFKDYKEINFLKIELEKIFTEEYIYTWADLNKSLFSALKVERNVMFIIMSLIIVVAAFNIISGLTIFVKNKTREIAILKSIGVSSYTIKKIFFMIGFFIGTFATFFGVILGVLF
;
A
#
# COMPACT_ATOMS: atom_id res chain seq x y z
N MET A 1 31.90 -14.32 32.07
CA MET A 1 31.02 -14.82 33.13
C MET A 1 30.67 -13.67 34.05
N ILE A 2 29.43 -13.55 34.49
CA ILE A 2 28.98 -12.53 35.45
C ILE A 2 29.16 -13.14 36.86
N SER A 3 29.94 -12.48 37.73
CA SER A 3 30.15 -12.93 39.10
C SER A 3 28.85 -12.79 39.91
N ASN A 4 28.63 -13.70 40.88
CA ASN A 4 27.48 -13.61 41.81
C ASN A 4 27.47 -12.29 42.59
N LEU A 5 28.65 -11.72 42.87
CA LEU A 5 28.81 -10.43 43.51
C LEU A 5 28.29 -9.29 42.63
N GLU A 6 28.61 -9.29 41.30
CA GLU A 6 28.16 -8.30 40.34
C GLU A 6 26.63 -8.28 40.23
N LYS A 7 26.01 -9.46 40.14
CA LYS A 7 24.54 -9.59 40.11
C LYS A 7 23.89 -9.02 41.37
N LYS A 8 24.42 -9.33 42.53
CA LYS A 8 23.89 -8.88 43.81
C LYS A 8 23.95 -7.36 43.95
N ILE A 9 25.06 -6.74 43.52
CA ILE A 9 25.22 -5.28 43.52
C ILE A 9 24.22 -4.62 42.56
N VAL A 10 24.09 -5.09 41.31
CA VAL A 10 23.14 -4.58 40.34
C VAL A 10 21.72 -4.63 40.88
N PHE A 11 21.29 -5.78 41.42
CA PHE A 11 19.95 -5.91 42.00
C PHE A 11 19.72 -4.98 43.18
N THR A 12 20.73 -4.78 44.01
CA THR A 12 20.66 -3.87 45.17
C THR A 12 20.49 -2.42 44.70
N TYR A 13 21.22 -2.00 43.68
CA TYR A 13 21.09 -0.66 43.12
C TYR A 13 19.74 -0.43 42.45
N LEU A 14 19.19 -1.41 41.75
CA LEU A 14 17.86 -1.33 41.14
C LEU A 14 16.72 -1.34 42.19
N LYS A 15 16.92 -2.01 43.32
CA LYS A 15 15.92 -2.14 44.41
C LYS A 15 15.96 -1.03 45.43
N SER A 16 17.06 -0.23 45.52
CA SER A 16 17.27 0.79 46.55
C SER A 16 16.27 1.95 46.43
N ARG A 17 15.26 1.93 47.29
CA ARG A 17 14.01 2.72 47.18
C ARG A 17 13.91 3.97 48.07
N LYS A 18 14.83 4.23 49.00
CA LYS A 18 14.47 5.11 50.14
C LYS A 18 15.32 6.37 50.40
N ARG A 19 16.41 6.66 49.69
CA ARG A 19 17.27 7.82 50.09
C ARG A 19 17.65 8.80 48.97
N ASP A 20 17.44 8.44 47.70
CA ASP A 20 17.93 9.25 46.56
C ASP A 20 16.78 9.64 45.64
N GLY A 21 15.84 10.47 46.10
CA GLY A 21 14.65 10.89 45.35
C GLY A 21 14.96 11.46 43.96
N PHE A 22 16.06 12.20 43.82
CA PHE A 22 16.49 12.81 42.56
C PHE A 22 17.00 11.78 41.53
N LEU A 23 17.67 10.72 41.99
CA LEU A 23 18.18 9.61 41.17
C LEU A 23 17.04 8.78 40.56
N ASN A 24 16.00 8.57 41.37
CA ASN A 24 14.80 7.85 40.92
C ASN A 24 14.07 8.61 39.81
N ILE A 25 14.04 9.94 39.89
CA ILE A 25 13.43 10.81 38.88
C ILE A 25 14.15 10.68 37.53
N ILE A 26 15.48 10.75 37.49
CA ILE A 26 16.24 10.65 36.22
C ILE A 26 16.12 9.28 35.57
N SER A 27 16.18 8.20 36.40
CA SER A 27 15.99 6.84 35.90
C SER A 27 14.56 6.64 35.33
N ILE A 28 13.55 7.25 35.96
CA ILE A 28 12.17 7.24 35.51
C ILE A 28 12.04 8.02 34.19
N PHE A 29 12.65 9.20 34.11
CA PHE A 29 12.61 9.97 32.84
C PHE A 29 13.27 9.21 31.67
N SER A 30 14.44 8.58 31.93
CA SER A 30 15.09 7.74 30.90
C SER A 30 14.23 6.53 30.53
N PHE A 31 13.62 5.85 31.49
CA PHE A 31 12.73 4.73 31.26
C PHE A 31 11.51 5.14 30.46
N VAL A 32 10.82 6.21 30.85
CA VAL A 32 9.63 6.72 30.17
C VAL A 32 9.97 7.20 28.76
N GLY A 33 11.09 7.94 28.58
CA GLY A 33 11.53 8.43 27.28
C GLY A 33 11.81 7.31 26.29
N ILE A 34 12.50 6.24 26.73
CA ILE A 34 12.76 5.06 25.87
C ILE A 34 11.45 4.32 25.58
N SER A 35 10.64 4.08 26.60
CA SER A 35 9.37 3.35 26.47
C SER A 35 8.41 4.06 25.53
N LEU A 36 8.24 5.38 25.64
CA LEU A 36 7.42 6.18 24.74
C LEU A 36 8.01 6.19 23.33
N GLY A 37 9.33 6.35 23.17
CA GLY A 37 9.97 6.33 21.86
C GLY A 37 9.73 5.01 21.11
N VAL A 38 9.85 3.87 21.80
CA VAL A 38 9.58 2.54 21.22
C VAL A 38 8.09 2.37 20.91
N ALA A 39 7.20 2.79 21.82
CA ALA A 39 5.75 2.69 21.61
C ALA A 39 5.30 3.51 20.37
N VAL A 40 5.71 4.77 20.28
CA VAL A 40 5.39 5.65 19.14
C VAL A 40 5.92 5.06 17.85
N LEU A 41 7.13 4.50 17.85
CA LEU A 41 7.72 3.86 16.69
C LEU A 41 6.88 2.68 16.20
N ILE A 42 6.45 1.80 17.09
CA ILE A 42 5.61 0.64 16.75
C ILE A 42 4.25 1.10 16.19
N ILE A 43 3.60 2.07 16.86
CA ILE A 43 2.30 2.59 16.43
C ILE A 43 2.41 3.19 15.01
N VAL A 44 3.39 4.08 14.79
CA VAL A 44 3.55 4.74 13.48
C VAL A 44 3.85 3.73 12.38
N MET A 45 4.76 2.76 12.64
CA MET A 45 5.06 1.72 11.65
C MET A 45 3.86 0.80 11.35
N SER A 46 3.06 0.48 12.38
CA SER A 46 1.86 -0.34 12.22
C SER A 46 0.81 0.38 11.37
N VAL A 47 0.53 1.65 11.67
CA VAL A 47 -0.42 2.48 10.92
C VAL A 47 0.02 2.63 9.47
N MET A 48 1.31 2.93 9.23
CA MET A 48 1.82 3.10 7.87
C MET A 48 1.80 1.82 7.05
N ASN A 49 2.16 0.67 7.66
CA ASN A 49 2.07 -0.61 6.99
C ASN A 49 0.61 -0.99 6.68
N GLY A 50 -0.30 -0.73 7.63
CA GLY A 50 -1.74 -0.93 7.42
C GLY A 50 -2.28 -0.09 6.27
N PHE A 51 -1.98 1.21 6.26
CA PHE A 51 -2.38 2.13 5.21
C PHE A 51 -1.85 1.73 3.82
N ARG A 52 -0.56 1.36 3.75
CA ARG A 52 0.03 0.86 2.50
C ARG A 52 -0.68 -0.39 1.98
N ASN A 53 -0.89 -1.36 2.84
CA ASN A 53 -1.54 -2.61 2.45
C ASN A 53 -2.98 -2.35 1.98
N GLU A 54 -3.71 -1.47 2.66
CA GLU A 54 -5.05 -1.06 2.27
C GLU A 54 -5.07 -0.35 0.91
N LEU A 55 -4.15 0.61 0.67
CA LEU A 55 -4.03 1.27 -0.63
C LEU A 55 -3.73 0.27 -1.76
N ILE A 56 -2.77 -0.64 -1.54
CA ILE A 56 -2.41 -1.64 -2.53
C ILE A 56 -3.59 -2.57 -2.79
N SER A 57 -4.26 -3.06 -1.76
CA SER A 57 -5.40 -3.98 -1.92
C SER A 57 -6.56 -3.32 -2.67
N LYS A 58 -6.83 -2.05 -2.41
CA LYS A 58 -7.85 -1.30 -3.17
C LYS A 58 -7.49 -1.16 -4.63
N ILE A 59 -6.27 -0.74 -4.97
CA ILE A 59 -5.83 -0.58 -6.36
C ILE A 59 -5.87 -1.92 -7.10
N VAL A 60 -5.37 -2.97 -6.47
CA VAL A 60 -5.31 -4.32 -7.07
C VAL A 60 -6.70 -4.92 -7.22
N GLY A 61 -7.63 -4.60 -6.32
CA GLY A 61 -8.99 -5.17 -6.33
C GLY A 61 -9.82 -4.80 -7.57
N PHE A 62 -9.55 -3.66 -8.22
CA PHE A 62 -10.28 -3.24 -9.43
C PHE A 62 -9.41 -3.10 -10.69
N SER A 63 -8.10 -3.29 -10.57
CA SER A 63 -7.17 -3.27 -11.70
C SER A 63 -6.67 -4.67 -12.03
N SER A 64 -6.38 -4.92 -13.31
CA SER A 64 -5.67 -6.14 -13.69
C SER A 64 -4.31 -6.21 -13.02
N HIS A 65 -3.91 -7.41 -12.59
CA HIS A 65 -2.60 -7.59 -11.97
C HIS A 65 -1.46 -7.43 -12.99
N ALA A 66 -1.66 -7.96 -14.19
CA ALA A 66 -0.81 -7.72 -15.34
C ALA A 66 -1.66 -7.55 -16.61
N THR A 67 -1.16 -6.79 -17.55
CA THR A 67 -1.79 -6.61 -18.86
C THR A 67 -0.78 -6.97 -19.94
N ILE A 68 -1.19 -7.84 -20.86
CA ILE A 68 -0.44 -8.21 -22.04
C ILE A 68 -1.00 -7.39 -23.20
N GLN A 69 -0.17 -6.63 -23.86
CA GLN A 69 -0.52 -5.80 -25.00
C GLN A 69 0.29 -6.19 -26.22
N SER A 70 -0.39 -6.44 -27.33
CA SER A 70 0.23 -6.67 -28.62
C SER A 70 0.12 -5.45 -29.53
N HIS A 71 1.00 -5.34 -30.49
CA HIS A 71 0.95 -4.27 -31.50
C HIS A 71 0.39 -4.84 -32.82
N ASN A 72 -0.91 -4.58 -33.06
CA ASN A 72 -1.63 -4.99 -34.27
C ASN A 72 -1.70 -6.51 -34.55
N GLN A 73 -1.47 -7.35 -33.56
CA GLN A 73 -1.60 -8.80 -33.69
C GLN A 73 -2.47 -9.37 -32.57
N PRO A 74 -3.30 -10.38 -32.85
CA PRO A 74 -4.11 -11.00 -31.80
C PRO A 74 -3.21 -11.79 -30.84
N ILE A 75 -3.47 -11.65 -29.54
CA ILE A 75 -2.72 -12.37 -28.50
C ILE A 75 -3.20 -13.82 -28.44
N ASP A 76 -2.26 -14.75 -28.53
CA ASP A 76 -2.53 -16.18 -28.45
C ASP A 76 -2.58 -16.67 -26.99
N LEU A 77 -3.78 -16.82 -26.45
CA LEU A 77 -4.00 -17.33 -25.10
C LEU A 77 -3.62 -18.81 -24.91
N THR A 78 -3.37 -19.58 -25.97
CA THR A 78 -2.93 -20.98 -25.82
C THR A 78 -1.55 -21.03 -25.18
N LYS A 79 -0.72 -20.01 -25.38
CA LYS A 79 0.56 -19.87 -24.71
C LYS A 79 0.43 -19.85 -23.17
N LEU A 80 -0.60 -19.18 -22.64
CA LEU A 80 -0.89 -19.17 -21.19
C LEU A 80 -1.36 -20.53 -20.71
N LYS A 81 -2.27 -21.19 -21.44
CA LYS A 81 -2.81 -22.48 -21.06
C LYS A 81 -1.75 -23.57 -20.97
N ASN A 82 -0.72 -23.48 -21.80
CA ASN A 82 0.39 -24.42 -21.84
C ASN A 82 1.53 -24.08 -20.86
N SER A 83 1.42 -23.01 -20.11
CA SER A 83 2.45 -22.60 -19.16
C SER A 83 2.36 -23.37 -17.85
N GLN A 84 3.54 -23.62 -17.23
CA GLN A 84 3.61 -24.33 -15.94
C GLN A 84 2.99 -23.54 -14.78
N PHE A 85 2.73 -22.24 -14.97
CA PHE A 85 2.17 -21.41 -13.93
C PHE A 85 0.70 -20.99 -14.14
N ILE A 86 0.01 -21.71 -15.04
CA ILE A 86 -1.44 -21.55 -15.28
C ILE A 86 -2.24 -21.63 -13.96
N ASP A 87 -1.81 -22.47 -13.03
CA ASP A 87 -2.46 -22.65 -11.73
C ASP A 87 -2.41 -21.39 -10.85
N ASN A 88 -1.51 -20.47 -11.10
CA ASN A 88 -1.41 -19.21 -10.38
C ASN A 88 -2.38 -18.13 -10.94
N ILE A 89 -2.92 -18.37 -12.13
CA ILE A 89 -3.87 -17.48 -12.79
C ILE A 89 -5.27 -17.75 -12.23
N LYS A 90 -5.93 -16.69 -11.76
CA LYS A 90 -7.33 -16.73 -11.31
C LYS A 90 -8.27 -16.51 -12.49
N LEU A 91 -7.94 -15.53 -13.35
CA LEU A 91 -8.77 -15.07 -14.46
C LEU A 91 -7.90 -14.44 -15.53
N ASN A 92 -8.24 -14.68 -16.80
CA ASN A 92 -7.72 -13.92 -17.93
C ASN A 92 -8.88 -13.51 -18.82
N ILE A 93 -8.93 -12.24 -19.20
CA ILE A 93 -10.02 -11.66 -19.99
C ILE A 93 -9.49 -10.73 -21.06
N PHE A 94 -10.20 -10.67 -22.18
CA PHE A 94 -9.92 -9.68 -23.21
C PHE A 94 -10.54 -8.34 -22.80
N SER A 95 -9.78 -7.27 -22.97
CA SER A 95 -10.22 -5.90 -22.76
C SER A 95 -9.67 -4.98 -23.84
N ASN A 96 -10.25 -3.80 -23.90
CA ASN A 96 -9.72 -2.66 -24.62
C ASN A 96 -10.03 -1.41 -23.79
N ASN A 97 -9.31 -0.33 -24.04
CA ASN A 97 -9.53 0.91 -23.32
C ASN A 97 -9.24 2.12 -24.20
N GLY A 98 -9.72 3.27 -23.78
CA GLY A 98 -9.44 4.53 -24.45
C GLY A 98 -10.05 5.71 -23.72
N GLU A 99 -9.80 6.90 -24.23
CA GLU A 99 -10.34 8.14 -23.71
C GLU A 99 -11.58 8.56 -24.49
N ALA A 100 -12.56 9.08 -23.77
CA ALA A 100 -13.79 9.60 -24.37
C ALA A 100 -14.32 10.78 -23.55
N ILE A 101 -15.36 11.40 -24.06
CA ILE A 101 -16.09 12.48 -23.40
C ILE A 101 -17.48 11.97 -23.08
N ILE A 102 -17.89 12.02 -21.83
CA ILE A 102 -19.25 11.74 -21.38
C ILE A 102 -20.06 13.03 -21.33
N ILE A 103 -21.27 12.97 -21.84
CA ILE A 103 -22.19 14.10 -21.94
C ILE A 103 -23.52 13.70 -21.31
N SER A 104 -23.95 14.45 -20.31
CA SER A 104 -25.25 14.30 -19.67
C SER A 104 -25.88 15.70 -19.52
N ASN A 105 -27.06 15.91 -20.07
CA ASN A 105 -27.78 17.19 -20.03
C ASN A 105 -26.86 18.41 -20.21
N GLU A 106 -26.47 19.06 -19.10
CA GLU A 106 -25.64 20.27 -19.11
C GLU A 106 -24.17 19.99 -18.73
N ASN A 107 -23.84 18.75 -18.31
CA ASN A 107 -22.50 18.39 -17.83
C ASN A 107 -21.73 17.58 -18.87
N THR A 108 -20.47 17.97 -19.05
CA THR A 108 -19.53 17.27 -19.95
C THR A 108 -18.21 17.02 -19.23
N LYS A 109 -17.69 15.80 -19.37
CA LYS A 109 -16.44 15.42 -18.71
C LYS A 109 -15.63 14.46 -19.56
N GLY A 110 -14.28 14.62 -19.53
CA GLY A 110 -13.34 13.62 -20.04
C GLY A 110 -13.28 12.41 -19.12
N ILE A 111 -13.33 11.22 -19.68
CA ILE A 111 -13.35 9.95 -18.96
C ILE A 111 -12.47 8.91 -19.65
N HIS A 112 -12.07 7.92 -18.87
CA HIS A 112 -11.40 6.73 -19.35
C HIS A 112 -12.40 5.59 -19.47
N VAL A 113 -12.54 5.04 -20.69
CA VAL A 113 -13.50 3.97 -20.98
C VAL A 113 -12.78 2.64 -21.05
N ARG A 114 -13.30 1.64 -20.35
CA ARG A 114 -12.81 0.25 -20.38
C ARG A 114 -13.91 -0.65 -20.93
N GLY A 115 -13.55 -1.49 -21.90
CA GLY A 115 -14.48 -2.42 -22.55
C GLY A 115 -14.20 -3.86 -22.15
N TYR A 116 -15.25 -4.57 -21.78
CA TYR A 116 -15.23 -6.01 -21.48
C TYR A 116 -16.32 -6.76 -22.24
N LEU A 117 -16.11 -8.05 -22.49
CA LEU A 117 -17.17 -8.90 -22.96
C LEU A 117 -18.26 -9.05 -21.89
N GLU A 118 -19.49 -9.32 -22.33
CA GLU A 118 -20.67 -9.36 -21.46
C GLU A 118 -20.50 -10.18 -20.21
N ASN A 119 -19.96 -11.42 -20.34
CA ASN A 119 -19.80 -12.36 -19.24
C ASN A 119 -18.48 -12.20 -18.47
N ASP A 120 -17.54 -11.40 -19.00
CA ASP A 120 -16.24 -11.20 -18.35
C ASP A 120 -16.32 -10.14 -17.25
N PHE A 121 -17.21 -9.15 -17.41
CA PHE A 121 -17.38 -8.08 -16.45
C PHE A 121 -17.87 -8.57 -15.08
N GLU A 122 -18.76 -9.56 -15.03
CA GLU A 122 -19.27 -10.14 -13.78
C GLU A 122 -18.18 -10.80 -12.93
N ASN A 123 -17.08 -11.24 -13.56
CA ASN A 123 -15.96 -11.91 -12.90
C ASN A 123 -14.98 -10.92 -12.23
N LEU A 124 -15.13 -9.62 -12.46
CA LEU A 124 -14.31 -8.60 -11.82
C LEU A 124 -14.68 -8.47 -10.33
N GLU A 125 -13.70 -8.26 -9.48
CA GLU A 125 -13.92 -8.11 -8.04
C GLU A 125 -14.83 -6.92 -7.70
N LEU A 126 -14.78 -5.85 -8.50
CA LEU A 126 -15.61 -4.67 -8.30
C LEU A 126 -17.11 -4.97 -8.34
N THR A 127 -17.56 -5.96 -9.14
CA THR A 127 -18.98 -6.33 -9.27
C THR A 127 -19.48 -7.15 -8.07
N ASN A 128 -18.56 -7.68 -7.27
CA ASN A 128 -18.85 -8.45 -6.07
C ASN A 128 -18.77 -7.60 -4.78
N SER A 129 -18.46 -6.31 -4.91
CA SER A 129 -18.44 -5.41 -3.77
C SER A 129 -19.86 -5.16 -3.23
N GLU A 130 -20.01 -4.98 -1.92
CA GLU A 130 -21.29 -4.68 -1.26
C GLU A 130 -21.93 -3.36 -1.76
N ASN A 131 -21.12 -2.49 -2.34
CA ASN A 131 -21.54 -1.17 -2.83
C ASN A 131 -21.85 -1.16 -4.34
N PHE A 132 -21.87 -2.32 -5.00
CA PHE A 132 -22.25 -2.43 -6.41
C PHE A 132 -23.78 -2.47 -6.54
N GLN A 133 -24.33 -1.65 -7.44
CA GLN A 133 -25.77 -1.56 -7.68
C GLN A 133 -26.09 -1.81 -9.16
N GLY A 134 -27.13 -2.57 -9.43
CA GLY A 134 -27.61 -2.83 -10.78
C GLY A 134 -27.12 -4.13 -11.40
N SER A 135 -27.02 -4.18 -12.73
CA SER A 135 -26.65 -5.37 -13.50
C SER A 135 -25.16 -5.63 -13.49
N LYS A 136 -24.76 -6.89 -13.24
CA LYS A 136 -23.38 -7.35 -13.37
C LYS A 136 -22.96 -7.67 -14.81
N PHE A 137 -23.92 -7.62 -15.76
CA PHE A 137 -23.66 -7.90 -17.17
C PHE A 137 -23.58 -6.60 -17.97
N LEU A 138 -22.56 -6.46 -18.79
CA LEU A 138 -22.42 -5.36 -19.73
C LEU A 138 -23.00 -5.74 -21.09
N LEU A 139 -24.34 -5.69 -21.20
CA LEU A 139 -25.02 -5.83 -22.48
C LEU A 139 -24.65 -4.69 -23.42
N ARG A 140 -24.93 -4.86 -24.72
CA ARG A 140 -24.76 -3.76 -25.68
C ARG A 140 -25.63 -2.56 -25.32
N ASP A 141 -25.13 -1.38 -25.60
CA ASP A 141 -25.77 -0.10 -25.28
C ASP A 141 -25.93 0.16 -23.76
N ASN A 142 -25.32 -0.66 -22.90
CA ASN A 142 -25.31 -0.48 -21.46
C ASN A 142 -23.95 0.00 -20.95
N ILE A 143 -24.00 0.75 -19.86
CA ILE A 143 -22.83 1.32 -19.22
C ILE A 143 -22.87 1.12 -17.70
N SER A 144 -21.70 0.85 -17.13
CA SER A 144 -21.46 0.91 -15.69
C SER A 144 -20.62 2.14 -15.37
N ILE A 145 -21.07 2.97 -14.45
CA ILE A 145 -20.39 4.20 -14.05
C ILE A 145 -20.03 4.19 -12.57
N GLY A 146 -19.01 4.97 -12.19
CA GLY A 146 -18.64 5.12 -10.79
C GLY A 146 -19.63 5.98 -10.02
N LYS A 147 -19.74 5.73 -8.73
CA LYS A 147 -20.66 6.44 -7.84
C LYS A 147 -20.42 7.96 -7.82
N GLU A 148 -19.16 8.36 -7.77
CA GLU A 148 -18.80 9.79 -7.76
C GLU A 148 -19.14 10.47 -9.10
N LEU A 149 -18.98 9.74 -10.21
CA LEU A 149 -19.38 10.23 -11.52
C LEU A 149 -20.90 10.39 -11.63
N SER A 150 -21.67 9.45 -11.05
CA SER A 150 -23.14 9.54 -11.05
C SER A 150 -23.64 10.78 -10.30
N TYR A 151 -23.01 11.15 -9.20
CA TYR A 151 -23.33 12.38 -8.47
C TYR A 151 -22.95 13.64 -9.26
N LEU A 152 -21.76 13.63 -9.89
CA LEU A 152 -21.27 14.78 -10.65
C LEU A 152 -22.13 15.07 -11.87
N LEU A 153 -22.68 14.03 -12.52
CA LEU A 153 -23.54 14.15 -13.70
C LEU A 153 -25.04 14.23 -13.37
N ASP A 154 -25.40 14.09 -12.08
CA ASP A 154 -26.79 14.00 -11.59
C ASP A 154 -27.62 12.95 -12.36
N VAL A 155 -27.08 11.72 -12.43
CA VAL A 155 -27.68 10.59 -13.15
C VAL A 155 -27.78 9.35 -12.27
N LYS A 156 -28.73 8.47 -12.60
CA LYS A 156 -29.03 7.22 -11.89
C LYS A 156 -29.21 6.05 -12.84
N ILE A 157 -29.31 4.85 -12.30
CA ILE A 157 -29.60 3.63 -13.08
C ILE A 157 -30.89 3.79 -13.87
N GLY A 158 -30.83 3.50 -15.17
CA GLY A 158 -31.91 3.65 -16.12
C GLY A 158 -31.84 4.93 -16.96
N ASP A 159 -31.07 5.94 -16.56
CA ASP A 159 -30.90 7.16 -17.33
C ASP A 159 -30.01 6.92 -18.56
N LYS A 160 -30.17 7.77 -19.56
CA LYS A 160 -29.38 7.74 -20.79
C LYS A 160 -28.32 8.83 -20.78
N ILE A 161 -27.11 8.45 -21.18
CA ILE A 161 -25.98 9.36 -21.35
C ILE A 161 -25.32 9.14 -22.69
N THR A 162 -24.66 10.14 -23.23
CA THR A 162 -23.95 10.05 -24.49
C THR A 162 -22.46 10.04 -24.30
N ILE A 163 -21.77 9.12 -24.96
CA ILE A 163 -20.32 9.07 -25.00
C ILE A 163 -19.85 9.48 -26.39
N MET A 164 -18.91 10.40 -26.42
CA MET A 164 -18.31 10.94 -27.64
C MET A 164 -16.83 10.56 -27.68
N SER A 165 -16.41 9.99 -28.79
CA SER A 165 -15.01 9.72 -29.09
C SER A 165 -14.27 10.99 -29.51
N PRO A 166 -13.07 11.27 -28.98
CA PRO A 166 -12.24 12.35 -29.54
C PRO A 166 -11.68 11.99 -30.92
N VAL A 167 -11.64 10.70 -31.24
CA VAL A 167 -11.26 10.23 -32.60
C VAL A 167 -12.47 10.27 -33.48
N GLY A 168 -12.47 11.18 -34.45
CA GLY A 168 -13.58 11.35 -35.37
C GLY A 168 -13.53 10.40 -36.57
N ILE A 169 -14.66 10.22 -37.22
CA ILE A 169 -14.76 9.57 -38.53
C ILE A 169 -14.33 10.58 -39.59
N GLU A 170 -13.33 10.24 -40.39
CA GLU A 170 -12.94 11.06 -41.54
C GLU A 170 -14.07 11.10 -42.55
N THR A 171 -14.58 12.28 -42.79
CA THR A 171 -15.62 12.52 -43.81
C THR A 171 -15.14 13.54 -44.83
N ILE A 172 -15.85 13.64 -45.94
CA ILE A 172 -15.55 14.62 -47.02
C ILE A 172 -15.56 16.08 -46.49
N ILE A 173 -16.25 16.34 -45.39
CA ILE A 173 -16.38 17.65 -44.76
C ILE A 173 -15.50 17.83 -43.54
N GLY A 174 -14.64 16.87 -43.23
CA GLY A 174 -13.73 16.86 -42.05
C GLY A 174 -14.02 15.73 -41.04
N ASN A 175 -13.33 15.74 -39.94
CA ASN A 175 -13.49 14.73 -38.87
C ASN A 175 -14.76 15.03 -38.06
N LEU A 176 -15.71 14.10 -38.06
CA LEU A 176 -16.91 14.16 -37.22
C LEU A 176 -16.71 13.23 -36.00
N PRO A 177 -16.87 13.72 -34.77
CA PRO A 177 -16.77 12.88 -33.58
C PRO A 177 -17.80 11.75 -33.63
N SER A 178 -17.34 10.52 -33.40
CA SER A 178 -18.24 9.39 -33.19
C SER A 178 -18.90 9.52 -31.80
N GLN A 179 -20.22 9.37 -31.77
CA GLN A 179 -20.97 9.43 -30.49
C GLN A 179 -22.02 8.33 -30.44
N LYS A 180 -22.26 7.84 -29.22
CA LYS A 180 -23.24 6.79 -28.94
C LYS A 180 -23.91 7.02 -27.60
N SER A 181 -25.22 6.79 -27.55
CA SER A 181 -25.99 6.87 -26.29
C SER A 181 -26.05 5.51 -25.64
N PHE A 182 -25.86 5.51 -24.30
CA PHE A 182 -25.86 4.33 -23.45
C PHE A 182 -26.87 4.50 -22.33
N THR A 183 -27.42 3.37 -21.84
CA THR A 183 -28.28 3.34 -20.66
C THR A 183 -27.44 2.90 -19.47
N ILE A 184 -27.50 3.63 -18.37
CA ILE A 184 -26.81 3.28 -17.13
C ILE A 184 -27.44 2.01 -16.56
N SER A 185 -26.72 0.88 -16.61
CA SER A 185 -27.20 -0.41 -16.10
C SER A 185 -26.71 -0.71 -14.69
N SER A 186 -25.60 -0.09 -14.28
CA SER A 186 -25.04 -0.28 -12.94
C SER A 186 -24.19 0.90 -12.48
N ILE A 187 -24.07 1.02 -11.16
CA ILE A 187 -23.21 1.98 -10.47
C ILE A 187 -22.28 1.20 -9.54
N TYR A 188 -20.99 1.39 -9.71
CA TYR A 188 -19.97 0.77 -8.88
C TYR A 188 -19.32 1.79 -7.91
N ASN A 189 -18.71 1.31 -6.84
CA ASN A 189 -17.96 2.13 -5.90
C ASN A 189 -16.72 1.36 -5.42
N THR A 190 -15.53 1.84 -5.82
CA THR A 190 -14.24 1.28 -5.41
C THR A 190 -13.72 1.90 -4.11
N GLY A 191 -14.31 3.05 -3.71
CA GLY A 191 -13.83 3.88 -2.60
C GLY A 191 -12.60 4.70 -2.96
N ILE A 192 -12.19 4.76 -4.24
CA ILE A 192 -11.18 5.67 -4.76
C ILE A 192 -11.87 6.72 -5.64
N ILE A 193 -12.01 7.92 -5.09
CA ILE A 193 -12.75 9.02 -5.71
C ILE A 193 -12.29 9.29 -7.14
N ASP A 194 -10.99 9.30 -7.38
CA ASP A 194 -10.43 9.58 -8.70
C ASP A 194 -10.81 8.51 -9.72
N PHE A 195 -10.80 7.23 -9.34
CA PHE A 195 -11.23 6.13 -10.20
C PHE A 195 -12.74 6.17 -10.43
N ASP A 196 -13.53 6.30 -9.36
CA ASP A 196 -15.00 6.35 -9.43
C ASP A 196 -15.53 7.57 -10.19
N THR A 197 -14.70 8.61 -10.37
CA THR A 197 -15.04 9.82 -11.09
C THR A 197 -14.63 9.79 -12.56
N ASN A 198 -13.57 9.05 -12.91
CA ASN A 198 -12.94 9.16 -14.24
C ASN A 198 -13.04 7.88 -15.09
N VAL A 199 -13.43 6.74 -14.52
CA VAL A 199 -13.49 5.47 -15.28
C VAL A 199 -14.94 5.03 -15.47
N ILE A 200 -15.22 4.48 -16.64
CA ILE A 200 -16.50 3.83 -16.96
C ILE A 200 -16.26 2.50 -17.64
N PHE A 201 -17.25 1.62 -17.58
CA PHE A 201 -17.21 0.31 -18.22
C PHE A 201 -18.36 0.17 -19.23
N ILE A 202 -18.03 -0.28 -20.44
CA ILE A 202 -19.01 -0.58 -21.50
C ILE A 202 -18.70 -1.92 -22.15
N ASN A 203 -19.63 -2.42 -22.96
CA ASN A 203 -19.39 -3.63 -23.76
C ASN A 203 -18.21 -3.44 -24.71
N LEU A 204 -17.32 -4.44 -24.79
CA LEU A 204 -16.08 -4.37 -25.59
C LEU A 204 -16.34 -4.05 -27.06
N ASN A 205 -17.37 -4.65 -27.65
CA ASN A 205 -17.71 -4.40 -29.06
C ASN A 205 -18.24 -2.97 -29.28
N ASP A 206 -18.90 -2.40 -28.26
CA ASP A 206 -19.38 -1.01 -28.33
C ASP A 206 -18.22 -0.03 -28.21
N LEU A 207 -17.25 -0.32 -27.35
CA LEU A 207 -16.02 0.47 -27.22
C LEU A 207 -15.24 0.48 -28.55
N GLU A 208 -15.01 -0.70 -29.11
CA GLU A 208 -14.27 -0.86 -30.37
C GLU A 208 -14.96 -0.11 -31.54
N GLY A 209 -16.28 -0.19 -31.59
CA GLY A 209 -17.05 0.57 -32.58
C GLY A 209 -16.98 2.08 -32.38
N LEU A 210 -17.06 2.55 -31.12
CA LEU A 210 -17.02 3.97 -30.78
C LEU A 210 -15.65 4.60 -31.03
N LEU A 211 -14.57 3.90 -30.67
CA LEU A 211 -13.18 4.37 -30.78
C LEU A 211 -12.49 3.90 -32.08
N GLN A 212 -13.19 3.17 -32.97
CA GLN A 212 -12.67 2.60 -34.20
C GLN A 212 -11.42 1.72 -33.97
N LEU A 213 -11.43 0.94 -32.90
CA LEU A 213 -10.35 0.02 -32.55
C LEU A 213 -10.53 -1.32 -33.27
N SER A 214 -9.41 -1.90 -33.70
CA SER A 214 -9.41 -3.25 -34.27
C SER A 214 -9.42 -4.30 -33.18
N ASN A 215 -10.07 -5.44 -33.42
CA ASN A 215 -10.02 -6.62 -32.53
C ASN A 215 -8.58 -7.13 -32.32
N ASN A 216 -7.66 -6.83 -33.23
CA ASN A 216 -6.25 -7.20 -33.11
C ASN A 216 -5.51 -6.40 -32.03
N ASN A 217 -6.09 -5.29 -31.57
CA ASN A 217 -5.50 -4.42 -30.56
C ASN A 217 -6.05 -4.72 -29.14
N ARG A 218 -6.80 -5.82 -28.99
CA ARG A 218 -7.28 -6.22 -27.66
C ARG A 218 -6.12 -6.57 -26.75
N HIS A 219 -6.21 -6.10 -25.52
CA HIS A 219 -5.30 -6.47 -24.42
C HIS A 219 -5.82 -7.74 -23.74
N VAL A 220 -4.92 -8.47 -23.09
CA VAL A 220 -5.31 -9.54 -22.17
C VAL A 220 -4.96 -9.11 -20.76
N GLU A 221 -5.99 -8.95 -19.95
CA GLU A 221 -5.85 -8.69 -18.53
C GLU A 221 -5.73 -10.02 -17.78
N VAL A 222 -4.70 -10.13 -16.95
CA VAL A 222 -4.40 -11.32 -16.17
C VAL A 222 -4.53 -11.00 -14.68
N TYR A 223 -5.35 -11.79 -14.00
CA TYR A 223 -5.58 -11.71 -12.55
C TYR A 223 -4.98 -12.97 -11.91
N PHE A 224 -4.08 -12.78 -10.95
CA PHE A 224 -3.42 -13.87 -10.25
C PHE A 224 -4.13 -14.19 -8.91
N LYS A 225 -3.96 -15.41 -8.41
CA LYS A 225 -4.45 -15.80 -7.09
C LYS A 225 -3.71 -15.07 -5.97
N ASP A 226 -2.39 -14.87 -6.13
CA ASP A 226 -1.58 -14.04 -5.25
C ASP A 226 -0.84 -12.98 -6.07
N TYR A 227 -1.16 -11.71 -5.81
CA TYR A 227 -0.57 -10.56 -6.49
C TYR A 227 0.71 -10.05 -5.84
N LYS A 228 1.10 -10.60 -4.67
CA LYS A 228 2.29 -10.12 -3.93
C LYS A 228 3.59 -10.39 -4.67
N GLU A 229 3.63 -11.47 -5.46
CA GLU A 229 4.79 -11.86 -6.26
C GLU A 229 4.75 -11.30 -7.69
N ILE A 230 4.09 -10.16 -7.91
CA ILE A 230 3.82 -9.61 -9.24
C ILE A 230 5.09 -9.44 -10.10
N ASN A 231 6.24 -9.11 -9.50
CA ASN A 231 7.49 -8.96 -10.25
C ASN A 231 8.00 -10.30 -10.80
N PHE A 232 7.86 -11.38 -10.03
CA PHE A 232 8.18 -12.73 -10.48
C PHE A 232 7.23 -13.17 -11.60
N LEU A 233 5.93 -12.96 -11.40
CA LEU A 233 4.90 -13.30 -12.37
C LEU A 233 5.06 -12.52 -13.69
N LYS A 234 5.48 -11.26 -13.62
CA LYS A 234 5.83 -10.47 -14.81
C LYS A 234 6.96 -11.10 -15.61
N ILE A 235 8.06 -11.49 -14.95
CA ILE A 235 9.21 -12.13 -15.61
C ILE A 235 8.78 -13.45 -16.29
N GLU A 236 7.91 -14.23 -15.66
CA GLU A 236 7.42 -15.47 -16.26
C GLU A 236 6.50 -15.20 -17.46
N LEU A 237 5.65 -14.17 -17.42
CA LEU A 237 4.88 -13.75 -18.58
C LEU A 237 5.76 -13.26 -19.73
N GLU A 238 6.80 -12.48 -19.45
CA GLU A 238 7.75 -11.97 -20.45
C GLU A 238 8.52 -13.10 -21.16
N LYS A 239 8.73 -14.24 -20.50
CA LYS A 239 9.33 -15.44 -21.13
C LYS A 239 8.38 -16.11 -22.13
N ILE A 240 7.06 -16.06 -21.85
CA ILE A 240 6.03 -16.69 -22.68
C ILE A 240 5.66 -15.79 -23.85
N PHE A 241 5.55 -14.49 -23.59
CA PHE A 241 5.13 -13.46 -24.54
C PHE A 241 6.32 -12.54 -24.86
N THR A 242 7.16 -12.98 -25.77
CA THR A 242 8.43 -12.31 -26.12
C THR A 242 8.26 -11.13 -27.09
N GLU A 243 7.15 -11.08 -27.84
CA GLU A 243 6.85 -10.04 -28.81
C GLU A 243 5.82 -9.04 -28.32
N GLU A 244 5.18 -9.33 -27.18
CA GLU A 244 4.14 -8.55 -26.56
C GLU A 244 4.70 -7.68 -25.41
N TYR A 245 4.06 -6.54 -25.15
CA TYR A 245 4.40 -5.70 -24.03
C TYR A 245 3.63 -6.13 -22.78
N ILE A 246 4.35 -6.31 -21.67
CA ILE A 246 3.75 -6.70 -20.40
C ILE A 246 3.99 -5.60 -19.38
N TYR A 247 2.91 -5.07 -18.85
CA TYR A 247 2.97 -4.13 -17.74
C TYR A 247 2.02 -4.57 -16.64
N THR A 248 2.42 -4.25 -15.42
CA THR A 248 1.69 -4.60 -14.21
C THR A 248 0.99 -3.37 -13.63
N TRP A 249 0.06 -3.59 -12.72
CA TRP A 249 -0.54 -2.51 -11.93
C TRP A 249 0.51 -1.63 -11.24
N ALA A 250 1.65 -2.21 -10.83
CA ALA A 250 2.77 -1.48 -10.25
C ALA A 250 3.48 -0.59 -11.27
N ASP A 251 3.60 -1.03 -12.53
CA ASP A 251 4.17 -0.23 -13.62
C ASP A 251 3.28 0.97 -13.96
N LEU A 252 1.95 0.79 -13.96
CA LEU A 252 0.99 1.85 -14.21
C LEU A 252 0.95 2.89 -13.09
N ASN A 253 1.26 2.48 -11.85
CA ASN A 253 1.24 3.35 -10.67
C ASN A 253 2.65 3.69 -10.16
N LYS A 254 3.63 3.87 -11.05
CA LYS A 254 5.05 4.14 -10.69
C LYS A 254 5.21 5.36 -9.77
N SER A 255 4.44 6.41 -9.96
CA SER A 255 4.48 7.61 -9.12
C SER A 255 4.10 7.30 -7.67
N LEU A 256 3.04 6.53 -7.47
CA LEU A 256 2.60 6.07 -6.15
C LEU A 256 3.68 5.19 -5.49
N PHE A 257 4.23 4.21 -6.23
CA PHE A 257 5.30 3.35 -5.70
C PHE A 257 6.56 4.13 -5.35
N SER A 258 6.92 5.12 -6.16
CA SER A 258 8.04 6.02 -5.88
C SER A 258 7.78 6.83 -4.60
N ALA A 259 6.59 7.36 -4.43
CA ALA A 259 6.19 8.06 -3.20
C ALA A 259 6.26 7.16 -1.96
N LEU A 260 5.72 5.92 -2.04
CA LEU A 260 5.79 4.94 -0.95
C LEU A 260 7.24 4.51 -0.63
N LYS A 261 8.13 4.49 -1.63
CA LYS A 261 9.56 4.21 -1.42
C LYS A 261 10.25 5.36 -0.71
N VAL A 262 9.98 6.61 -1.10
CA VAL A 262 10.51 7.81 -0.44
C VAL A 262 10.02 7.85 1.00
N GLU A 263 8.74 7.65 1.23
CA GLU A 263 8.13 7.60 2.56
C GLU A 263 8.85 6.58 3.46
N ARG A 264 9.07 5.34 2.97
CA ARG A 264 9.80 4.31 3.73
C ARG A 264 11.22 4.75 4.11
N ASN A 265 11.93 5.44 3.21
CA ASN A 265 13.26 5.95 3.49
C ASN A 265 13.23 7.07 4.55
N VAL A 266 12.26 7.97 4.48
CA VAL A 266 12.04 9.02 5.50
C VAL A 266 11.73 8.41 6.86
N MET A 267 10.85 7.40 6.89
CA MET A 267 10.53 6.67 8.12
C MET A 267 11.76 5.98 8.73
N PHE A 268 12.63 5.39 7.90
CA PHE A 268 13.88 4.81 8.36
C PHE A 268 14.81 5.86 9.02
N ILE A 269 14.89 7.05 8.43
CA ILE A 269 15.68 8.17 9.00
C ILE A 269 15.10 8.61 10.35
N ILE A 270 13.78 8.80 10.43
CA ILE A 270 13.09 9.17 11.67
C ILE A 270 13.32 8.11 12.76
N MET A 271 13.18 6.83 12.41
CA MET A 271 13.46 5.72 13.32
C MET A 271 14.90 5.76 13.85
N SER A 272 15.87 5.98 12.96
CA SER A 272 17.27 6.09 13.34
C SER A 272 17.50 7.25 14.33
N LEU A 273 16.84 8.39 14.09
CA LEU A 273 16.92 9.55 14.96
C LEU A 273 16.33 9.26 16.37
N ILE A 274 15.18 8.58 16.44
CA ILE A 274 14.56 8.19 17.71
C ILE A 274 15.51 7.27 18.50
N ILE A 275 16.16 6.30 17.82
CA ILE A 275 17.14 5.41 18.46
C ILE A 275 18.33 6.20 19.02
N VAL A 276 18.84 7.18 18.28
CA VAL A 276 19.93 8.06 18.70
C VAL A 276 19.52 8.87 19.96
N VAL A 277 18.32 9.47 19.94
CA VAL A 277 17.80 10.22 21.10
C VAL A 277 17.65 9.28 22.33
N ALA A 278 17.14 8.07 22.15
CA ALA A 278 17.03 7.08 23.22
C ALA A 278 18.41 6.72 23.78
N ALA A 279 19.43 6.54 22.93
CA ALA A 279 20.79 6.27 23.35
C ALA A 279 21.38 7.44 24.18
N PHE A 280 21.17 8.68 23.77
CA PHE A 280 21.59 9.86 24.54
C PHE A 280 20.89 9.95 25.89
N ASN A 281 19.61 9.62 25.97
CA ASN A 281 18.88 9.56 27.25
C ASN A 281 19.49 8.54 28.21
N ILE A 282 19.86 7.34 27.73
CA ILE A 282 20.54 6.31 28.54
C ILE A 282 21.90 6.81 29.03
N ILE A 283 22.72 7.36 28.13
CA ILE A 283 24.06 7.86 28.44
C ILE A 283 23.98 8.97 29.48
N SER A 284 23.08 9.94 29.29
CA SER A 284 22.89 11.05 30.23
C SER A 284 22.41 10.55 31.58
N GLY A 285 21.42 9.67 31.61
CA GLY A 285 20.90 9.06 32.85
C GLY A 285 21.98 8.27 33.62
N LEU A 286 22.77 7.43 32.95
CA LEU A 286 23.87 6.68 33.53
C LEU A 286 24.99 7.60 34.03
N THR A 287 25.35 8.64 33.29
CA THR A 287 26.40 9.60 33.68
C THR A 287 26.03 10.28 34.99
N ILE A 288 24.78 10.76 35.11
CA ILE A 288 24.32 11.40 36.36
C ILE A 288 24.23 10.37 37.49
N PHE A 289 23.77 9.16 37.20
CA PHE A 289 23.71 8.08 38.16
C PHE A 289 25.11 7.74 38.75
N VAL A 290 26.12 7.58 37.88
CA VAL A 290 27.51 7.33 38.27
C VAL A 290 28.05 8.48 39.11
N LYS A 291 27.83 9.76 38.71
CA LYS A 291 28.27 10.94 39.43
C LYS A 291 27.71 10.99 40.86
N ASN A 292 26.45 10.64 41.03
CA ASN A 292 25.82 10.65 42.35
C ASN A 292 26.24 9.49 43.22
N LYS A 293 26.73 8.38 42.66
CA LYS A 293 27.23 7.20 43.37
C LYS A 293 28.76 7.21 43.56
N THR A 294 29.43 8.35 43.37
CA THR A 294 30.88 8.51 43.44
C THR A 294 31.44 8.06 44.82
N ARG A 295 30.74 8.36 45.94
CA ARG A 295 31.13 7.96 47.27
C ARG A 295 31.07 6.44 47.46
N GLU A 296 30.03 5.78 46.99
CA GLU A 296 29.88 4.33 47.05
C GLU A 296 30.92 3.62 46.17
N ILE A 297 31.21 4.22 44.99
CA ILE A 297 32.26 3.74 44.07
C ILE A 297 33.64 3.85 44.76
N ALA A 298 33.92 4.94 45.48
CA ALA A 298 35.16 5.10 46.20
C ALA A 298 35.34 4.02 47.30
N ILE A 299 34.26 3.71 48.03
CA ILE A 299 34.26 2.62 49.03
C ILE A 299 34.53 1.27 48.37
N LEU A 300 33.86 0.97 47.21
CA LEU A 300 34.12 -0.28 46.49
C LEU A 300 35.57 -0.39 46.01
N LYS A 301 36.17 0.71 45.59
CA LYS A 301 37.59 0.76 45.21
C LYS A 301 38.52 0.53 46.39
N SER A 302 38.23 1.10 47.56
CA SER A 302 39.05 0.94 48.75
C SER A 302 39.07 -0.49 49.30
N ILE A 303 38.01 -1.27 49.03
CA ILE A 303 37.94 -2.71 49.35
C ILE A 303 38.54 -3.60 48.23
N GLY A 304 39.17 -2.99 47.19
CA GLY A 304 39.90 -3.72 46.14
C GLY A 304 39.09 -4.11 44.91
N VAL A 305 37.88 -3.60 44.73
CA VAL A 305 37.10 -3.86 43.50
C VAL A 305 37.73 -3.15 42.31
N SER A 306 38.02 -3.89 41.24
CA SER A 306 38.67 -3.33 40.03
C SER A 306 37.78 -2.31 39.32
N SER A 307 38.41 -1.30 38.71
CA SER A 307 37.70 -0.30 37.89
C SER A 307 36.92 -0.93 36.70
N TYR A 308 37.41 -2.06 36.21
CA TYR A 308 36.73 -2.82 35.16
C TYR A 308 35.39 -3.41 35.64
N THR A 309 35.41 -4.02 36.81
CA THR A 309 34.19 -4.57 37.46
C THR A 309 33.16 -3.48 37.74
N ILE A 310 33.60 -2.30 38.21
CA ILE A 310 32.70 -1.15 38.42
C ILE A 310 32.06 -0.71 37.13
N LYS A 311 32.82 -0.50 36.04
CA LYS A 311 32.29 -0.16 34.74
C LYS A 311 31.26 -1.18 34.25
N LYS A 312 31.52 -2.47 34.42
CA LYS A 312 30.65 -3.57 34.05
C LYS A 312 29.33 -3.54 34.81
N ILE A 313 29.35 -3.25 36.12
CA ILE A 313 28.14 -3.11 36.94
C ILE A 313 27.25 -1.99 36.43
N PHE A 314 27.81 -0.80 36.15
CA PHE A 314 27.01 0.33 35.63
C PHE A 314 26.50 0.09 34.22
N PHE A 315 27.29 -0.56 33.34
CA PHE A 315 26.84 -1.00 32.05
C PHE A 315 25.63 -1.95 32.15
N MET A 316 25.69 -2.92 33.07
CA MET A 316 24.58 -3.84 33.33
C MET A 316 23.31 -3.12 33.80
N ILE A 317 23.46 -2.12 34.69
CA ILE A 317 22.31 -1.31 35.15
C ILE A 317 21.64 -0.63 33.96
N GLY A 318 22.40 0.03 33.07
CA GLY A 318 21.89 0.66 31.88
C GLY A 318 21.22 -0.33 30.92
N PHE A 319 21.84 -1.50 30.75
CA PHE A 319 21.28 -2.58 29.93
C PHE A 319 19.91 -3.06 30.45
N PHE A 320 19.80 -3.28 31.77
CA PHE A 320 18.52 -3.68 32.38
C PHE A 320 17.45 -2.60 32.23
N ILE A 321 17.79 -1.32 32.53
CA ILE A 321 16.84 -0.20 32.37
C ILE A 321 16.37 -0.13 30.91
N GLY A 322 17.30 -0.18 29.97
CA GLY A 322 16.97 -0.14 28.53
C GLY A 322 16.08 -1.31 28.09
N THR A 323 16.41 -2.53 28.52
CA THR A 323 15.64 -3.74 28.18
C THR A 323 14.21 -3.67 28.74
N PHE A 324 14.07 -3.30 30.02
CA PHE A 324 12.73 -3.16 30.61
C PHE A 324 11.93 -2.03 29.99
N ALA A 325 12.55 -0.90 29.70
CA ALA A 325 11.88 0.22 29.03
C ALA A 325 11.42 -0.16 27.62
N THR A 326 12.27 -0.84 26.85
CA THR A 326 11.91 -1.35 25.52
C THR A 326 10.76 -2.34 25.59
N PHE A 327 10.82 -3.31 26.51
CA PHE A 327 9.75 -4.28 26.71
C PHE A 327 8.41 -3.62 27.06
N PHE A 328 8.45 -2.62 27.93
CA PHE A 328 7.25 -1.85 28.28
C PHE A 328 6.75 -1.01 27.11
N GLY A 329 7.67 -0.42 26.33
CA GLY A 329 7.35 0.31 25.11
C GLY A 329 6.70 -0.57 24.03
N VAL A 330 7.18 -1.82 23.87
CA VAL A 330 6.56 -2.81 22.96
C VAL A 330 5.13 -3.14 23.42
N ILE A 331 4.93 -3.41 24.71
CA ILE A 331 3.58 -3.68 25.23
C ILE A 331 2.64 -2.51 24.97
N LEU A 332 3.07 -1.29 25.26
CA LEU A 332 2.25 -0.10 24.98
C LEU A 332 1.98 0.08 23.49
N GLY A 333 2.98 -0.10 22.64
CA GLY A 333 2.83 0.07 21.20
C GLY A 333 1.97 -0.99 20.52
N VAL A 334 1.85 -2.19 21.11
CA VAL A 334 0.99 -3.26 20.58
C VAL A 334 -0.45 -3.15 21.10
N LEU A 335 -0.64 -2.56 22.31
CA LEU A 335 -1.98 -2.35 22.87
C LEU A 335 -2.75 -1.23 22.21
N PHE A 336 -2.07 -0.25 21.63
CA PHE A 336 -2.66 0.86 20.85
C PHE A 336 -2.75 0.54 19.37
#